data_ccaf47b6e0c2a609dac03b83a090bb32
#
_entry.id   ccaf47b6e0c2a609dac03b83a090bb32
#
_cell.length_a   1.000
_cell.length_b   1.000
_cell.length_c   1.000
_cell.angle_alpha   90.00
_cell.angle_beta   90.00
_cell.angle_gamma   90.00
#
_symmetry.space_group_name_H-M   'P 1'
#
loop_
_entity.id
_entity.type
_entity.pdbx_description
1 polymer ?
#
loop_
_entity_poly.entity_id
_entity_poly.type
_entity_poly.pdbx_seq_one_letter_code
_entity_poly.pdbx_strand_id
1 'polypeptide(L)'
;MATSPSSLLGKGTGFPVGWAILLIVVGFFALALPFEAGIAIAIVVAILVIVAGIAHLAGTFAARTTGGFFWRLLVGCAYLIAGVYLLINPKLSLVSLTLALAVLFFVEGIFHIVTYFQVRSAPGSGWLLFDGIVTLILAVLIGLHWPASAVWALGTIVGINLLMSGFTRLMYSRAVRANP
;
A
#
# COMPACT_ATOMS: atom_id res chain seq x y z
N MET A 1 -30.74 28.69 9.49
CA MET A 1 -30.85 27.37 10.15
C MET A 1 -29.53 26.65 9.92
N ALA A 2 -28.66 26.65 10.92
CA ALA A 2 -27.38 25.96 10.87
C ALA A 2 -27.63 24.49 11.23
N THR A 3 -27.45 23.58 10.29
CA THR A 3 -27.46 22.15 10.56
C THR A 3 -26.22 21.83 11.39
N SER A 4 -26.41 21.38 12.63
CA SER A 4 -25.32 21.02 13.52
C SER A 4 -24.51 19.84 12.92
N PRO A 5 -23.16 19.86 13.00
CA PRO A 5 -22.30 18.80 12.48
C PRO A 5 -22.59 17.42 13.09
N SER A 6 -23.25 17.38 14.24
CA SER A 6 -23.61 16.15 14.95
C SER A 6 -24.64 15.27 14.24
N SER A 7 -25.46 15.84 13.31
CA SER A 7 -26.46 15.06 12.59
C SER A 7 -25.92 14.19 11.47
N LEU A 8 -24.66 14.41 11.03
CA LEU A 8 -24.00 13.64 9.98
C LEU A 8 -23.21 12.43 10.50
N LEU A 9 -22.97 12.35 11.81
CA LEU A 9 -22.18 11.30 12.43
C LEU A 9 -23.01 10.13 12.99
N GLY A 10 -24.35 10.22 12.96
CA GLY A 10 -25.26 9.30 13.66
C GLY A 10 -25.71 8.04 12.91
N LYS A 11 -25.35 7.84 11.64
CA LYS A 11 -25.87 6.71 10.84
C LYS A 11 -24.76 5.81 10.28
N GLY A 12 -24.07 5.02 11.10
CA GLY A 12 -23.12 4.06 10.55
C GLY A 12 -22.23 3.28 11.53
N THR A 13 -22.64 3.13 12.79
CA THR A 13 -21.76 2.50 13.80
C THR A 13 -21.58 0.97 13.65
N GLY A 14 -22.35 0.29 12.82
CA GLY A 14 -22.19 -1.15 12.56
C GLY A 14 -21.17 -1.45 11.46
N PHE A 15 -21.15 -0.65 10.39
CA PHE A 15 -20.27 -0.84 9.23
C PHE A 15 -18.76 -0.68 9.57
N PRO A 16 -18.33 0.33 10.37
CA PRO A 16 -16.92 0.46 10.70
C PRO A 16 -16.37 -0.66 11.57
N VAL A 17 -17.18 -1.27 12.47
CA VAL A 17 -16.73 -2.40 13.31
C VAL A 17 -16.60 -3.68 12.49
N GLY A 18 -17.59 -4.01 11.67
CA GLY A 18 -17.54 -5.17 10.78
C GLY A 18 -16.33 -5.12 9.85
N TRP A 19 -16.05 -3.95 9.28
CA TRP A 19 -14.88 -3.73 8.44
C TRP A 19 -13.56 -3.88 9.22
N ALA A 20 -13.49 -3.40 10.47
CA ALA A 20 -12.31 -3.57 11.33
C ALA A 20 -12.03 -5.04 11.64
N ILE A 21 -13.07 -5.82 11.96
CA ILE A 21 -12.95 -7.26 12.21
C ILE A 21 -12.48 -7.98 10.94
N LEU A 22 -13.04 -7.65 9.78
CA LEU A 22 -12.62 -8.21 8.51
C LEU A 22 -11.14 -7.96 8.23
N LEU A 23 -10.65 -6.74 8.46
CA LEU A 23 -9.22 -6.41 8.28
C LEU A 23 -8.32 -7.22 9.23
N ILE A 24 -8.74 -7.43 10.48
CA ILE A 24 -8.00 -8.24 11.45
C ILE A 24 -7.95 -9.70 11.00
N VAL A 25 -9.07 -10.27 10.57
CA VAL A 25 -9.13 -11.66 10.10
C VAL A 25 -8.27 -11.85 8.86
N VAL A 26 -8.42 -10.98 7.85
CA VAL A 26 -7.61 -11.04 6.63
C VAL A 26 -6.13 -10.84 6.92
N GLY A 27 -5.78 -9.89 7.82
CA GLY A 27 -4.40 -9.66 8.24
C GLY A 27 -3.79 -10.88 8.95
N PHE A 28 -4.56 -11.57 9.79
CA PHE A 28 -4.12 -12.81 10.43
C PHE A 28 -3.86 -13.92 9.41
N PHE A 29 -4.74 -14.12 8.44
CA PHE A 29 -4.54 -15.08 7.35
C PHE A 29 -3.33 -14.73 6.48
N ALA A 30 -3.12 -13.43 6.22
CA ALA A 30 -1.95 -12.97 5.46
C ALA A 30 -0.62 -13.26 6.19
N LEU A 31 -0.60 -13.23 7.54
CA LEU A 31 0.57 -13.62 8.32
C LEU A 31 0.73 -15.14 8.43
N ALA A 32 -0.35 -15.89 8.45
CA ALA A 32 -0.32 -17.35 8.50
C ALA A 32 0.14 -17.96 7.15
N LEU A 33 -0.22 -17.33 6.04
CA LEU A 33 0.07 -17.78 4.67
C LEU A 33 0.68 -16.63 3.84
N PRO A 34 1.90 -16.17 4.15
CA PRO A 34 2.45 -14.96 3.57
C PRO A 34 2.72 -15.08 2.06
N PHE A 35 3.06 -16.26 1.57
CA PHE A 35 3.26 -16.50 0.15
C PHE A 35 1.95 -16.36 -0.64
N GLU A 36 0.89 -16.98 -0.17
CA GLU A 36 -0.43 -16.92 -0.81
C GLU A 36 -1.00 -15.49 -0.78
N ALA A 37 -0.85 -14.82 0.36
CA ALA A 37 -1.22 -13.42 0.48
C ALA A 37 -0.42 -12.53 -0.48
N GLY A 38 0.88 -12.77 -0.60
CA GLY A 38 1.75 -12.05 -1.54
C GLY A 38 1.32 -12.25 -2.99
N ILE A 39 0.97 -13.48 -3.39
CA ILE A 39 0.43 -13.78 -4.73
C ILE A 39 -0.90 -13.07 -4.95
N ALA A 40 -1.81 -13.09 -3.98
CA ALA A 40 -3.09 -12.40 -4.09
C ALA A 40 -2.90 -10.89 -4.32
N ILE A 41 -1.97 -10.26 -3.58
CA ILE A 41 -1.61 -8.85 -3.75
C ILE A 41 -1.01 -8.62 -5.14
N ALA A 42 -0.12 -9.49 -5.59
CA ALA A 42 0.50 -9.39 -6.91
C ALA A 42 -0.54 -9.42 -8.05
N ILE A 43 -1.56 -10.27 -7.93
CA ILE A 43 -2.69 -10.33 -8.89
C ILE A 43 -3.49 -9.02 -8.85
N VAL A 44 -3.81 -8.52 -7.66
CA VAL A 44 -4.54 -7.24 -7.52
C VAL A 44 -3.76 -6.10 -8.16
N VAL A 45 -2.45 -6.02 -7.91
CA VAL A 45 -1.59 -4.98 -8.52
C VAL A 45 -1.55 -5.14 -10.04
N ALA A 46 -1.43 -6.36 -10.58
CA ALA A 46 -1.46 -6.60 -12.01
C ALA A 46 -2.78 -6.11 -12.66
N ILE A 47 -3.92 -6.36 -12.01
CA ILE A 47 -5.23 -5.85 -12.43
C ILE A 47 -5.25 -4.31 -12.41
N LEU A 48 -4.73 -3.68 -11.36
CA LEU A 48 -4.66 -2.23 -11.26
C LEU A 48 -3.77 -1.62 -12.35
N VAL A 49 -2.68 -2.28 -12.71
CA VAL A 49 -1.81 -1.87 -13.82
C VAL A 49 -2.57 -1.95 -15.15
N ILE A 50 -3.37 -2.99 -15.39
CA ILE A 50 -4.23 -3.10 -16.58
C ILE A 50 -5.25 -1.95 -16.60
N VAL A 51 -5.94 -1.71 -15.49
CA VAL A 51 -6.92 -0.60 -15.38
C VAL A 51 -6.26 0.75 -15.65
N ALA A 52 -5.06 0.98 -15.11
CA ALA A 52 -4.28 2.19 -15.39
C ALA A 52 -3.93 2.30 -16.89
N GLY A 53 -3.55 1.19 -17.53
CA GLY A 53 -3.30 1.14 -18.97
C GLY A 53 -4.53 1.54 -19.80
N ILE A 54 -5.70 1.00 -19.44
CA ILE A 54 -6.98 1.36 -20.09
C ILE A 54 -7.28 2.84 -19.88
N ALA A 55 -7.09 3.37 -18.66
CA ALA A 55 -7.31 4.78 -18.35
C ALA A 55 -6.37 5.70 -19.16
N HIS A 56 -5.09 5.31 -19.33
CA HIS A 56 -4.15 6.04 -20.20
C HIS A 56 -4.59 6.03 -21.65
N LEU A 57 -5.06 4.88 -22.18
CA LEU A 57 -5.59 4.79 -23.54
C LEU A 57 -6.86 5.62 -23.73
N ALA A 58 -7.80 5.56 -22.78
CA ALA A 58 -8.99 6.40 -22.82
C ALA A 58 -8.64 7.90 -22.79
N GLY A 59 -7.66 8.29 -21.98
CA GLY A 59 -7.14 9.66 -21.91
C GLY A 59 -6.40 10.13 -23.18
N THR A 60 -6.00 9.20 -24.06
CA THR A 60 -5.35 9.52 -25.33
C THR A 60 -6.26 10.33 -26.25
N PHE A 61 -7.55 10.00 -26.27
CA PHE A 61 -8.55 10.71 -27.09
C PHE A 61 -8.85 12.15 -26.58
N ALA A 62 -8.50 12.46 -25.34
CA ALA A 62 -8.60 13.80 -24.77
C ALA A 62 -7.32 14.65 -24.95
N ALA A 63 -6.27 14.12 -25.59
CA ALA A 63 -5.02 14.84 -25.78
C ALA A 63 -5.21 15.95 -26.84
N ARG A 64 -4.81 17.17 -26.49
CA ARG A 64 -4.92 18.35 -27.36
C ARG A 64 -3.71 18.53 -28.31
N THR A 65 -2.66 17.74 -28.13
CA THR A 65 -1.43 17.82 -28.93
C THR A 65 -1.03 16.45 -29.46
N THR A 66 -0.47 16.42 -30.67
CA THR A 66 -0.02 15.17 -31.32
C THR A 66 1.05 14.45 -30.49
N GLY A 67 2.00 15.17 -29.89
CA GLY A 67 3.01 14.60 -29.02
C GLY A 67 2.43 13.99 -27.75
N GLY A 68 1.44 14.66 -27.13
CA GLY A 68 0.73 14.12 -25.96
C GLY A 68 -0.11 12.87 -26.28
N PHE A 69 -0.67 12.80 -27.49
CA PHE A 69 -1.39 11.62 -27.97
C PHE A 69 -0.45 10.39 -28.05
N PHE A 70 0.67 10.52 -28.79
CA PHE A 70 1.62 9.42 -28.94
C PHE A 70 2.24 8.97 -27.62
N TRP A 71 2.59 9.91 -26.73
CA TRP A 71 3.14 9.57 -25.43
C TRP A 71 2.17 8.78 -24.57
N ARG A 72 0.90 9.21 -24.48
CA ARG A 72 -0.14 8.51 -23.72
C ARG A 72 -0.47 7.14 -24.29
N LEU A 73 -0.50 7.03 -25.63
CA LEU A 73 -0.70 5.77 -26.33
C LEU A 73 0.41 4.78 -25.99
N LEU A 74 1.66 5.20 -26.09
CA LEU A 74 2.83 4.36 -25.80
C LEU A 74 2.81 3.89 -24.34
N VAL A 75 2.57 4.80 -23.40
CA VAL A 75 2.48 4.49 -21.97
C VAL A 75 1.30 3.55 -21.70
N GLY A 76 0.13 3.82 -22.26
CA GLY A 76 -1.05 2.97 -22.09
C GLY A 76 -0.83 1.54 -22.62
N CYS A 77 -0.24 1.39 -23.78
CA CYS A 77 0.13 0.08 -24.33
C CYS A 77 1.17 -0.63 -23.45
N ALA A 78 2.19 0.08 -22.97
CA ALA A 78 3.20 -0.49 -22.07
C ALA A 78 2.59 -1.01 -20.78
N TYR A 79 1.69 -0.24 -20.16
CA TYR A 79 0.95 -0.66 -18.95
C TYR A 79 0.07 -1.89 -19.21
N LEU A 80 -0.63 -1.96 -20.36
CA LEU A 80 -1.45 -3.13 -20.70
C LEU A 80 -0.59 -4.38 -20.89
N ILE A 81 0.48 -4.28 -21.67
CA ILE A 81 1.38 -5.40 -21.92
C ILE A 81 2.01 -5.88 -20.60
N ALA A 82 2.54 -4.95 -19.79
CA ALA A 82 3.12 -5.26 -18.49
C ALA A 82 2.08 -5.88 -17.54
N GLY A 83 0.89 -5.30 -17.44
CA GLY A 83 -0.17 -5.77 -16.53
C GLY A 83 -0.67 -7.16 -16.91
N VAL A 84 -0.89 -7.44 -18.20
CA VAL A 84 -1.27 -8.77 -18.69
C VAL A 84 -0.16 -9.78 -18.44
N TYR A 85 1.10 -9.41 -18.70
CA TYR A 85 2.25 -10.28 -18.46
C TYR A 85 2.39 -10.64 -16.97
N LEU A 86 2.23 -9.65 -16.07
CA LEU A 86 2.26 -9.87 -14.62
C LEU A 86 1.07 -10.72 -14.14
N LEU A 87 -0.11 -10.56 -14.73
CA LEU A 87 -1.30 -11.33 -14.38
C LEU A 87 -1.16 -12.81 -14.74
N ILE A 88 -0.56 -13.11 -15.89
CA ILE A 88 -0.30 -14.48 -16.36
C ILE A 88 0.83 -15.14 -15.56
N ASN A 89 1.76 -14.34 -15.02
CA ASN A 89 2.91 -14.81 -14.27
C ASN A 89 2.92 -14.29 -12.81
N PRO A 90 1.98 -14.72 -11.92
CA PRO A 90 1.82 -14.13 -10.60
C PRO A 90 3.05 -14.31 -9.68
N LYS A 91 3.80 -15.39 -9.84
CA LYS A 91 5.06 -15.60 -9.09
C LYS A 91 6.14 -14.58 -9.49
N LEU A 92 6.26 -14.30 -10.79
CA LEU A 92 7.19 -13.27 -11.28
C LEU A 92 6.73 -11.88 -10.82
N SER A 93 5.43 -11.63 -10.85
CA SER A 93 4.84 -10.40 -10.32
C SER A 93 5.17 -10.19 -8.85
N LEU A 94 5.00 -11.23 -8.03
CA LEU A 94 5.37 -11.21 -6.61
C LEU A 94 6.85 -10.87 -6.39
N VAL A 95 7.75 -11.53 -7.13
CA VAL A 95 9.20 -11.30 -7.05
C VAL A 95 9.56 -9.87 -7.44
N SER A 96 8.97 -9.36 -8.52
CA SER A 96 9.20 -7.99 -9.00
C SER A 96 8.68 -6.93 -8.03
N LEU A 97 7.48 -7.14 -7.47
CA LEU A 97 6.89 -6.25 -6.47
C LEU A 97 7.70 -6.24 -5.17
N THR A 98 8.24 -7.38 -4.76
CA THR A 98 9.09 -7.45 -3.57
C THR A 98 10.38 -6.66 -3.75
N LEU A 99 10.98 -6.69 -4.94
CA LEU A 99 12.15 -5.84 -5.24
C LEU A 99 11.77 -4.35 -5.24
N ALA A 100 10.64 -4.00 -5.86
CA ALA A 100 10.15 -2.62 -5.84
C ALA A 100 9.89 -2.14 -4.41
N LEU A 101 9.32 -2.99 -3.54
CA LEU A 101 9.11 -2.71 -2.12
C LEU A 101 10.43 -2.48 -1.39
N ALA A 102 11.45 -3.30 -1.63
CA ALA A 102 12.79 -3.11 -1.04
C ALA A 102 13.40 -1.76 -1.43
N VAL A 103 13.29 -1.37 -2.70
CA VAL A 103 13.76 -0.07 -3.19
C VAL A 103 12.97 1.09 -2.56
N LEU A 104 11.64 0.97 -2.48
CA LEU A 104 10.80 1.98 -1.83
C LEU A 104 11.16 2.17 -0.36
N PHE A 105 11.31 1.09 0.40
CA PHE A 105 11.71 1.13 1.80
C PHE A 105 13.13 1.70 1.98
N PHE A 106 14.03 1.41 1.07
CA PHE A 106 15.37 1.98 1.10
C PHE A 106 15.32 3.51 0.95
N VAL A 107 14.57 4.00 -0.02
CA VAL A 107 14.38 5.44 -0.24
C VAL A 107 13.66 6.08 0.96
N GLU A 108 12.58 5.47 1.44
CA GLU A 108 11.80 5.96 2.59
C GLU A 108 12.64 6.03 3.86
N GLY A 109 13.42 4.99 4.16
CA GLY A 109 14.33 4.98 5.32
C GLY A 109 15.37 6.09 5.27
N ILE A 110 15.95 6.36 4.09
CA ILE A 110 16.86 7.50 3.90
C ILE A 110 16.13 8.82 4.15
N PHE A 111 14.92 8.99 3.57
CA PHE A 111 14.13 10.21 3.78
C PHE A 111 13.79 10.46 5.24
N HIS A 112 13.43 9.43 6.01
CA HIS A 112 13.14 9.56 7.44
C HIS A 112 14.38 9.99 8.21
N ILE A 113 15.56 9.42 7.91
CA ILE A 113 16.81 9.81 8.53
C ILE A 113 17.17 11.26 8.19
N VAL A 114 17.09 11.65 6.93
CA VAL A 114 17.36 13.04 6.49
C VAL A 114 16.39 14.01 7.16
N THR A 115 15.10 13.68 7.21
CA THR A 115 14.08 14.52 7.85
C THR A 115 14.33 14.65 9.35
N TYR A 116 14.78 13.58 10.03
CA TYR A 116 15.17 13.66 11.43
C TYR A 116 16.23 14.75 11.66
N PHE A 117 17.28 14.82 10.84
CA PHE A 117 18.32 15.86 11.00
C PHE A 117 17.78 17.28 10.82
N GLN A 118 16.73 17.47 10.04
CA GLN A 118 16.07 18.78 9.86
C GLN A 118 15.19 19.16 11.05
N VAL A 119 14.50 18.18 11.68
CA VAL A 119 13.53 18.43 12.75
C VAL A 119 13.99 17.91 14.13
N ARG A 120 15.28 17.64 14.31
CA ARG A 120 15.83 17.04 15.54
C ARG A 120 15.52 17.79 16.85
N SER A 121 15.22 19.09 16.75
CA SER A 121 14.84 19.91 17.91
C SER A 121 13.37 19.78 18.31
N ALA A 122 12.54 19.12 17.50
CA ALA A 122 11.13 18.95 17.79
C ALA A 122 10.91 17.77 18.77
N PRO A 123 9.96 17.90 19.72
CA PRO A 123 9.59 16.80 20.61
C PRO A 123 9.13 15.57 19.79
N GLY A 124 9.66 14.39 20.10
CA GLY A 124 9.29 13.15 19.42
C GLY A 124 10.04 12.86 18.12
N SER A 125 10.97 13.72 17.69
CA SER A 125 11.78 13.51 16.46
C SER A 125 12.57 12.19 16.50
N GLY A 126 12.98 11.71 17.67
CA GLY A 126 13.69 10.43 17.84
C GLY A 126 12.91 9.23 17.30
N TRP A 127 11.57 9.29 17.29
CA TRP A 127 10.74 8.25 16.70
C TRP A 127 10.93 8.14 15.19
N LEU A 128 11.12 9.28 14.52
CA LEU A 128 11.38 9.33 13.08
C LEU A 128 12.73 8.71 12.71
N LEU A 129 13.77 8.89 13.57
CA LEU A 129 15.06 8.24 13.39
C LEU A 129 14.95 6.73 13.56
N PHE A 130 14.24 6.28 14.61
CA PHE A 130 14.02 4.87 14.86
C PHE A 130 13.30 4.20 13.68
N ASP A 131 12.23 4.80 13.19
CA ASP A 131 11.46 4.33 12.06
C ASP A 131 12.31 4.26 10.78
N GLY A 132 13.09 5.32 10.49
CA GLY A 132 14.00 5.34 9.35
C GLY A 132 15.08 4.24 9.39
N ILE A 133 15.66 3.96 10.57
CA ILE A 133 16.65 2.89 10.74
C ILE A 133 16.00 1.53 10.54
N VAL A 134 14.84 1.27 11.16
CA VAL A 134 14.12 0.00 11.03
C VAL A 134 13.72 -0.25 9.57
N THR A 135 13.17 0.75 8.90
CA THR A 135 12.76 0.67 7.48
C THR A 135 13.97 0.39 6.58
N LEU A 136 15.12 1.03 6.85
CA LEU A 136 16.35 0.80 6.08
C LEU A 136 16.89 -0.62 6.28
N ILE A 137 16.91 -1.13 7.52
CA ILE A 137 17.31 -2.50 7.83
C ILE A 137 16.40 -3.48 7.09
N LEU A 138 15.09 -3.25 7.11
CA LEU A 138 14.11 -4.09 6.42
C LEU A 138 14.35 -4.11 4.90
N ALA A 139 14.60 -2.95 4.31
CA ALA A 139 14.92 -2.80 2.89
C ALA A 139 16.16 -3.60 2.49
N VAL A 140 17.24 -3.49 3.27
CA VAL A 140 18.48 -4.22 3.03
C VAL A 140 18.27 -5.73 3.20
N LEU A 141 17.54 -6.15 4.23
CA LEU A 141 17.27 -7.56 4.50
C LEU A 141 16.45 -8.20 3.38
N ILE A 142 15.43 -7.50 2.87
CA ILE A 142 14.63 -7.97 1.73
C ILE A 142 15.48 -8.00 0.47
N GLY A 143 16.26 -6.96 0.20
CA GLY A 143 17.10 -6.84 -0.99
C GLY A 143 18.23 -7.88 -1.06
N LEU A 144 18.94 -8.14 0.05
CA LEU A 144 20.02 -9.10 0.11
C LEU A 144 19.54 -10.55 -0.10
N HIS A 145 18.31 -10.87 0.31
CA HIS A 145 17.76 -12.21 0.17
C HIS A 145 16.83 -12.35 -1.04
N TRP A 146 16.78 -11.34 -1.90
CA TRP A 146 15.98 -11.41 -3.13
C TRP A 146 16.61 -12.44 -4.10
N PRO A 147 15.82 -13.27 -4.83
CA PRO A 147 14.35 -13.34 -4.88
C PRO A 147 13.68 -14.16 -3.76
N ALA A 148 14.43 -14.86 -2.89
CA ALA A 148 13.87 -15.73 -1.87
C ALA A 148 13.00 -14.99 -0.85
N SER A 149 13.32 -13.72 -0.56
CA SER A 149 12.51 -12.86 0.33
C SER A 149 11.08 -12.65 -0.16
N ALA A 150 10.81 -12.82 -1.46
CA ALA A 150 9.47 -12.69 -2.03
C ALA A 150 8.47 -13.68 -1.43
N VAL A 151 8.93 -14.83 -0.93
CA VAL A 151 8.06 -15.85 -0.34
C VAL A 151 7.33 -15.33 0.91
N TRP A 152 7.93 -14.41 1.65
CA TRP A 152 7.37 -13.95 2.93
C TRP A 152 7.16 -12.42 3.00
N ALA A 153 8.03 -11.62 2.38
CA ALA A 153 8.10 -10.19 2.65
C ALA A 153 6.80 -9.44 2.34
N LEU A 154 6.27 -9.56 1.13
CA LEU A 154 5.10 -8.79 0.71
C LEU A 154 3.86 -9.17 1.54
N GLY A 155 3.59 -10.45 1.71
CA GLY A 155 2.44 -10.94 2.47
C GLY A 155 2.52 -10.58 3.96
N THR A 156 3.70 -10.72 4.56
CA THR A 156 3.92 -10.38 5.97
C THR A 156 3.72 -8.89 6.23
N ILE A 157 4.32 -8.03 5.40
CA ILE A 157 4.22 -6.56 5.56
C ILE A 157 2.77 -6.11 5.43
N VAL A 158 2.06 -6.60 4.42
CA VAL A 158 0.64 -6.27 4.24
C VAL A 158 -0.21 -6.87 5.35
N GLY A 159 0.08 -8.09 5.80
CA GLY A 159 -0.60 -8.71 6.94
C GLY A 159 -0.48 -7.88 8.22
N ILE A 160 0.72 -7.43 8.56
CA ILE A 160 0.95 -6.53 9.71
C ILE A 160 0.16 -5.23 9.54
N ASN A 161 0.23 -4.61 8.36
CA ASN A 161 -0.48 -3.36 8.08
C ASN A 161 -2.00 -3.50 8.23
N LEU A 162 -2.58 -4.60 7.72
CA LEU A 162 -4.01 -4.89 7.86
C LEU A 162 -4.41 -5.11 9.32
N LEU A 163 -3.62 -5.84 10.10
CA LEU A 163 -3.85 -6.02 11.53
C LEU A 163 -3.83 -4.69 12.27
N MET A 164 -2.77 -3.89 12.09
CA MET A 164 -2.65 -2.58 12.74
C MET A 164 -3.80 -1.66 12.37
N SER A 165 -4.16 -1.60 11.09
CA SER A 165 -5.30 -0.82 10.60
C SER A 165 -6.63 -1.30 11.19
N GLY A 166 -6.83 -2.61 11.30
CA GLY A 166 -8.01 -3.20 11.90
C GLY A 166 -8.12 -2.88 13.39
N PHE A 167 -7.04 -3.05 14.16
CA PHE A 167 -7.00 -2.70 15.58
C PHE A 167 -7.23 -1.21 15.82
N THR A 168 -6.58 -0.34 15.08
CA THR A 168 -6.77 1.12 15.19
C THR A 168 -8.23 1.52 14.98
N ARG A 169 -8.87 0.97 13.92
CA ARG A 169 -10.29 1.23 13.64
C ARG A 169 -11.21 0.69 14.72
N LEU A 170 -10.91 -0.47 15.29
CA LEU A 170 -11.68 -1.07 16.37
C LEU A 170 -11.60 -0.23 17.65
N MET A 171 -10.39 0.23 18.01
CA MET A 171 -10.18 1.12 19.16
C MET A 171 -10.91 2.45 18.99
N TYR A 172 -10.81 3.07 17.80
CA TYR A 172 -11.51 4.31 17.49
C TYR A 172 -13.04 4.15 17.59
N SER A 173 -13.58 3.07 17.04
CA SER A 173 -15.01 2.78 17.11
C SER A 173 -15.53 2.59 18.55
N ARG A 174 -14.71 2.02 19.44
CA ARG A 174 -15.04 1.90 20.87
C ARG A 174 -14.98 3.25 21.57
N ALA A 175 -13.98 4.07 21.29
CA ALA A 175 -13.84 5.40 21.91
C ALA A 175 -15.02 6.33 21.56
N VAL A 176 -15.48 6.30 20.30
CA VAL A 176 -16.65 7.08 19.86
C VAL A 176 -17.96 6.61 20.52
N ARG A 177 -18.08 5.32 20.85
CA ARG A 177 -19.25 4.79 21.56
C ARG A 177 -19.27 5.08 23.06
N ALA A 178 -18.10 5.29 23.66
CA ALA A 178 -17.96 5.55 25.09
C ALA A 178 -18.19 7.03 25.46
N ASN A 179 -18.17 7.95 24.49
CA ASN A 179 -18.48 9.38 24.63
C ASN A 179 -19.61 9.75 23.66
N PRO A 180 -20.88 9.52 24.02
CA PRO A 180 -22.04 9.88 23.21
C PRO A 180 -22.28 11.40 23.13
#